data_8afca2e925d0479fa86d1bcbad954f16
#
_entry.id   8afca2e925d0479fa86d1bcbad954f16
#
_cell.length_a   1.000
_cell.length_b   1.000
_cell.length_c   1.000
_cell.angle_alpha   90.00
_cell.angle_beta   90.00
_cell.angle_gamma   90.00
#
_symmetry.space_group_name_H-M   'P 1'
#
loop_
_entity.id
_entity.type
_entity.pdbx_description
1 polymer ?
#
loop_
_entity_poly.entity_id
_entity_poly.type
_entity_poly.pdbx_seq_one_letter_code
_entity_poly.pdbx_strand_id
1 'polypeptide(L)'
;MLLRVTGNIQLEVLTEVIGRRYGLAVSFSKPTVLYKETPLTTAVGEEVYLAPKPCWAIVTLRVEPLPRGSGIQFESAIKEKELPYRYQNHVRQSLPQALKQGRKGWEVTDGKFTLIGGQSHHVHTHPLDFFVATPVAVQRALVNSGTALLEPYTRVTLSAQEELLGKVIGDLVTMRGAFDTPILRKGAFTLEAELPVATSLDYPIAFRSMTSGKGVYASEFIGY
;
A
#
# COMPACT_ATOMS: atom_id res chain seq x y z
N MET A 1 11.83 -8.88 9.15
CA MET A 1 11.83 -7.41 9.32
C MET A 1 11.84 -6.81 7.93
N LEU A 2 10.93 -5.87 7.64
CA LEU A 2 10.88 -5.16 6.36
C LEU A 2 11.56 -3.81 6.51
N LEU A 3 12.45 -3.49 5.57
CA LEU A 3 13.17 -2.23 5.52
C LEU A 3 12.78 -1.50 4.23
N ARG A 4 12.39 -0.23 4.32
CA ARG A 4 12.18 0.62 3.13
C ARG A 4 13.51 1.29 2.79
N VAL A 5 13.95 1.12 1.56
CA VAL A 5 15.19 1.72 1.04
C VAL A 5 14.90 2.41 -0.30
N THR A 6 15.69 3.42 -0.60
CA THR A 6 15.61 4.17 -1.86
C THR A 6 16.58 3.63 -2.93
N GLY A 7 17.44 2.68 -2.58
CA GLY A 7 18.40 2.08 -3.52
C GLY A 7 19.40 1.14 -2.84
N ASN A 8 20.16 0.40 -3.66
CA ASN A 8 21.12 -0.62 -3.21
C ASN A 8 22.27 -0.04 -2.36
N ILE A 9 22.72 1.17 -2.67
CA ILE A 9 23.80 1.85 -1.90
C ILE A 9 23.41 1.98 -0.43
N GLN A 10 22.15 2.25 -0.16
CA GLN A 10 21.64 2.37 1.21
C GLN A 10 21.71 1.03 1.97
N LEU A 11 21.54 -0.10 1.29
CA LEU A 11 21.69 -1.44 1.88
C LEU A 11 23.16 -1.73 2.23
N GLU A 12 24.09 -1.36 1.36
CA GLU A 12 25.52 -1.52 1.62
C GLU A 12 25.97 -0.68 2.81
N VAL A 13 25.55 0.59 2.88
CA VAL A 13 25.83 1.47 4.00
C VAL A 13 25.24 0.91 5.31
N LEU A 14 24.01 0.40 5.26
CA LEU A 14 23.37 -0.20 6.45
C LEU A 14 24.09 -1.47 6.91
N THR A 15 24.53 -2.32 5.98
CA THR A 15 25.31 -3.52 6.30
C THR A 15 26.58 -3.14 7.08
N GLU A 16 27.31 -2.14 6.58
CA GLU A 16 28.54 -1.66 7.19
C GLU A 16 28.30 -1.01 8.56
N VAL A 17 27.29 -0.14 8.66
CA VAL A 17 26.95 0.54 9.94
C VAL A 17 26.50 -0.46 11.00
N ILE A 18 25.68 -1.45 10.63
CA ILE A 18 25.21 -2.47 11.59
C ILE A 18 26.37 -3.35 12.03
N GLY A 19 27.25 -3.76 11.11
CA GLY A 19 28.47 -4.52 11.42
C GLY A 19 29.37 -3.77 12.38
N ARG A 20 29.71 -2.51 12.08
CA ARG A 20 30.59 -1.67 12.93
C ARG A 20 29.98 -1.33 14.29
N ARG A 21 28.69 -1.00 14.32
CA ARG A 21 28.06 -0.46 15.54
C ARG A 21 27.58 -1.53 16.49
N TYR A 22 27.14 -2.67 15.98
CA TYR A 22 26.50 -3.73 16.78
C TYR A 22 27.23 -5.08 16.70
N GLY A 23 28.25 -5.20 15.86
CA GLY A 23 28.98 -6.47 15.68
C GLY A 23 28.11 -7.56 15.00
N LEU A 24 27.04 -7.18 14.30
CA LEU A 24 26.11 -8.11 13.69
C LEU A 24 26.38 -8.23 12.17
N ALA A 25 26.54 -9.47 11.69
CA ALA A 25 26.52 -9.76 10.27
C ALA A 25 25.07 -9.81 9.78
N VAL A 26 24.71 -8.92 8.85
CA VAL A 26 23.38 -8.88 8.24
C VAL A 26 23.46 -9.07 6.74
N SER A 27 22.44 -9.72 6.17
CA SER A 27 22.24 -9.81 4.73
C SER A 27 20.84 -9.33 4.38
N PHE A 28 20.69 -8.71 3.23
CA PHE A 28 19.40 -8.25 2.71
C PHE A 28 19.01 -9.13 1.52
N SER A 29 17.73 -9.52 1.47
CA SER A 29 17.14 -10.12 0.28
C SER A 29 17.01 -9.09 -0.84
N LYS A 30 16.79 -9.55 -2.07
CA LYS A 30 16.47 -8.62 -3.17
C LYS A 30 15.29 -7.73 -2.80
N PRO A 31 15.32 -6.44 -3.17
CA PRO A 31 14.19 -5.54 -2.95
C PRO A 31 12.91 -6.10 -3.58
N THR A 32 11.81 -6.00 -2.85
CA THR A 32 10.49 -6.38 -3.34
C THR A 32 9.60 -5.16 -3.41
N VAL A 33 8.72 -5.15 -4.39
CA VAL A 33 7.72 -4.08 -4.54
C VAL A 33 6.64 -4.24 -3.49
N LEU A 34 6.27 -3.16 -2.84
CA LEU A 34 5.17 -3.11 -1.90
C LEU A 34 3.89 -2.74 -2.68
N TYR A 35 3.01 -3.70 -2.83
CA TYR A 35 1.68 -3.47 -3.39
C TYR A 35 0.71 -2.98 -2.33
N LYS A 36 -0.46 -2.53 -2.76
CA LYS A 36 -1.63 -2.30 -1.91
C LYS A 36 -2.85 -3.02 -2.47
N GLU A 37 -3.90 -3.08 -1.67
CA GLU A 37 -5.21 -3.58 -2.11
C GLU A 37 -6.27 -2.50 -1.98
N THR A 38 -7.29 -2.57 -2.83
CA THR A 38 -8.45 -1.70 -2.74
C THR A 38 -9.72 -2.51 -2.95
N PRO A 39 -10.81 -2.22 -2.22
CA PRO A 39 -12.10 -2.88 -2.46
C PRO A 39 -12.60 -2.58 -3.87
N LEU A 40 -13.29 -3.54 -4.50
CA LEU A 40 -13.81 -3.40 -5.86
C LEU A 40 -15.25 -2.91 -5.89
N THR A 41 -16.08 -3.41 -4.96
CA THR A 41 -17.51 -3.11 -4.93
C THR A 41 -17.97 -2.82 -3.51
N THR A 42 -19.11 -2.17 -3.37
CA THR A 42 -19.77 -2.03 -2.07
C THR A 42 -20.24 -3.39 -1.59
N ALA A 43 -19.87 -3.76 -0.37
CA ALA A 43 -20.26 -5.02 0.24
C ALA A 43 -20.36 -4.91 1.76
N VAL A 44 -20.97 -5.92 2.38
CA VAL A 44 -21.15 -6.00 3.82
C VAL A 44 -20.44 -7.23 4.37
N GLY A 45 -19.80 -7.07 5.52
CA GLY A 45 -19.25 -8.16 6.31
C GLY A 45 -19.74 -8.07 7.76
N GLU A 46 -20.12 -9.20 8.30
CA GLU A 46 -20.58 -9.31 9.68
C GLU A 46 -19.79 -10.36 10.44
N GLU A 47 -19.50 -10.07 11.69
CA GLU A 47 -18.99 -11.03 12.67
C GLU A 47 -19.91 -11.11 13.86
N VAL A 48 -20.25 -12.34 14.23
CA VAL A 48 -21.02 -12.69 15.41
C VAL A 48 -20.10 -13.44 16.38
N TYR A 49 -19.42 -12.70 17.25
CA TYR A 49 -18.43 -13.23 18.19
C TYR A 49 -19.09 -13.51 19.54
N LEU A 50 -19.52 -14.76 19.75
CA LEU A 50 -20.27 -15.21 20.92
C LEU A 50 -19.63 -16.41 21.64
N ALA A 51 -18.46 -16.86 21.18
CA ALA A 51 -17.75 -18.00 21.76
C ALA A 51 -16.21 -17.82 21.64
N PRO A 52 -15.42 -18.36 22.61
CA PRO A 52 -15.87 -19.00 23.86
C PRO A 52 -16.43 -17.99 24.85
N LYS A 53 -17.35 -18.42 25.69
CA LYS A 53 -17.92 -17.57 26.74
C LYS A 53 -16.90 -17.33 27.85
N PRO A 54 -16.91 -16.15 28.52
CA PRO A 54 -17.79 -15.00 28.29
C PRO A 54 -17.20 -14.09 27.21
N CYS A 55 -17.88 -13.92 26.06
CA CYS A 55 -17.63 -12.89 25.08
C CYS A 55 -18.96 -12.55 24.39
N TRP A 56 -19.10 -11.31 23.93
CA TRP A 56 -20.26 -10.89 23.15
C TRP A 56 -19.93 -9.64 22.35
N ALA A 57 -19.78 -9.79 21.05
CA ALA A 57 -19.69 -8.66 20.13
C ALA A 57 -20.27 -9.04 18.77
N ILE A 58 -21.19 -8.24 18.26
CA ILE A 58 -21.65 -8.33 16.87
C ILE A 58 -21.23 -7.04 16.19
N VAL A 59 -20.60 -7.17 15.01
CA VAL A 59 -20.10 -6.05 14.22
C VAL A 59 -20.50 -6.26 12.78
N THR A 60 -21.26 -5.32 12.21
CA THR A 60 -21.64 -5.31 10.80
C THR A 60 -21.03 -4.08 10.13
N LEU A 61 -20.12 -4.29 9.20
CA LEU A 61 -19.41 -3.25 8.47
C LEU A 61 -19.79 -3.29 6.98
N ARG A 62 -20.08 -2.13 6.41
CA ARG A 62 -20.14 -1.92 4.97
C ARG A 62 -18.83 -1.33 4.50
N VAL A 63 -18.23 -1.92 3.46
CA VAL A 63 -17.11 -1.35 2.74
C VAL A 63 -17.58 -0.75 1.41
N GLU A 64 -17.04 0.40 1.04
CA GLU A 64 -17.30 1.10 -0.21
C GLU A 64 -15.97 1.51 -0.83
N PRO A 65 -15.71 1.26 -2.13
CA PRO A 65 -14.51 1.74 -2.79
C PRO A 65 -14.51 3.28 -2.87
N LEU A 66 -13.33 3.87 -2.74
CA LEU A 66 -13.09 5.29 -2.89
C LEU A 66 -12.15 5.56 -4.07
N PRO A 67 -12.11 6.81 -4.59
CA PRO A 67 -11.11 7.21 -5.58
C PRO A 67 -9.69 6.98 -5.10
N ARG A 68 -8.75 6.78 -6.03
CA ARG A 68 -7.33 6.58 -5.72
C ARG A 68 -6.74 7.72 -4.91
N GLY A 69 -5.96 7.36 -3.88
CA GLY A 69 -5.34 8.33 -2.98
C GLY A 69 -6.24 8.86 -1.87
N SER A 70 -7.49 8.38 -1.76
CA SER A 70 -8.42 8.79 -0.70
C SER A 70 -8.06 8.20 0.67
N GLY A 71 -7.25 7.15 0.70
CA GLY A 71 -6.91 6.44 1.94
C GLY A 71 -8.09 5.71 2.55
N ILE A 72 -8.03 5.50 3.86
CA ILE A 72 -9.09 4.82 4.62
C ILE A 72 -9.96 5.84 5.35
N GLN A 73 -11.26 5.69 5.19
CA GLN A 73 -12.26 6.49 5.89
C GLN A 73 -13.14 5.58 6.76
N PHE A 74 -13.54 6.08 7.91
CA PHE A 74 -14.46 5.40 8.81
C PHE A 74 -15.63 6.30 9.21
N GLU A 75 -16.81 5.72 9.23
CA GLU A 75 -18.03 6.36 9.69
C GLU A 75 -18.85 5.37 10.54
N SER A 76 -19.58 5.86 11.52
CA SER A 76 -20.60 5.08 12.24
C SER A 76 -22.00 5.61 11.88
N ALA A 77 -22.83 4.74 11.33
CA ALA A 77 -24.21 5.06 10.96
C ALA A 77 -25.23 4.61 12.03
N ILE A 78 -24.77 3.98 13.10
CA ILE A 78 -25.62 3.48 14.19
C ILE A 78 -25.64 4.44 15.38
N LYS A 79 -26.75 4.39 16.14
CA LYS A 79 -26.96 5.24 17.31
C LYS A 79 -26.35 4.62 18.57
N GLU A 80 -26.07 5.47 19.57
CA GLU A 80 -25.55 5.03 20.88
C GLU A 80 -26.45 4.00 21.58
N LYS A 81 -27.76 4.10 21.38
CA LYS A 81 -28.72 3.14 21.92
C LYS A 81 -28.61 1.73 21.33
N GLU A 82 -28.07 1.61 20.11
CA GLU A 82 -27.82 0.34 19.40
C GLU A 82 -26.50 -0.26 19.85
N LEU A 83 -25.45 0.58 19.88
CA LEU A 83 -24.15 0.22 20.38
C LEU A 83 -23.50 1.43 21.07
N PRO A 84 -23.11 1.34 22.36
CA PRO A 84 -22.45 2.41 23.09
C PRO A 84 -21.22 2.97 22.36
N TYR A 85 -21.01 4.30 22.38
CA TYR A 85 -19.92 4.98 21.68
C TYR A 85 -18.53 4.40 21.97
N ARG A 86 -18.30 3.93 23.19
CA ARG A 86 -17.04 3.25 23.55
C ARG A 86 -16.74 2.08 22.64
N TYR A 87 -17.72 1.26 22.28
CA TYR A 87 -17.56 0.10 21.41
C TYR A 87 -17.49 0.50 19.94
N GLN A 88 -18.22 1.51 19.50
CA GLN A 88 -18.07 2.09 18.18
C GLN A 88 -16.63 2.63 17.98
N ASN A 89 -16.04 3.23 19.03
CA ASN A 89 -14.66 3.69 19.01
C ASN A 89 -13.66 2.53 19.00
N HIS A 90 -13.93 1.39 19.67
CA HIS A 90 -13.09 0.18 19.57
C HIS A 90 -13.08 -0.37 18.15
N VAL A 91 -14.24 -0.39 17.45
CA VAL A 91 -14.32 -0.76 16.05
C VAL A 91 -13.41 0.16 15.21
N ARG A 92 -13.53 1.48 15.38
CA ARG A 92 -12.69 2.46 14.68
C ARG A 92 -11.20 2.25 14.93
N GLN A 93 -10.80 2.03 16.18
CA GLN A 93 -9.40 1.84 16.58
C GLN A 93 -8.82 0.52 16.05
N SER A 94 -9.65 -0.49 15.82
CA SER A 94 -9.25 -1.79 15.30
C SER A 94 -8.96 -1.79 13.80
N LEU A 95 -9.57 -0.88 13.03
CA LEU A 95 -9.46 -0.84 11.58
C LEU A 95 -8.03 -0.74 11.05
N PRO A 96 -7.16 0.17 11.55
CA PRO A 96 -5.81 0.29 11.00
C PRO A 96 -5.00 -1.01 11.07
N GLN A 97 -5.21 -1.79 12.12
CA GLN A 97 -4.54 -3.10 12.25
C GLN A 97 -5.20 -4.15 11.35
N ALA A 98 -6.52 -4.17 11.26
CA ALA A 98 -7.27 -5.10 10.41
C ALA A 98 -6.96 -4.92 8.91
N LEU A 99 -6.63 -3.70 8.49
CA LEU A 99 -6.37 -3.32 7.10
C LEU A 99 -4.90 -3.42 6.68
N LYS A 100 -3.98 -3.75 7.61
CA LYS A 100 -2.58 -4.01 7.25
C LYS A 100 -2.40 -5.18 6.30
N GLN A 101 -3.37 -6.08 6.27
CA GLN A 101 -3.34 -7.25 5.43
C GLN A 101 -4.73 -7.54 4.87
N GLY A 102 -4.88 -7.33 3.58
CA GLY A 102 -6.11 -7.64 2.84
C GLY A 102 -6.13 -9.08 2.34
N ARG A 103 -6.97 -9.34 1.38
CA ARG A 103 -7.23 -10.69 0.80
C ARG A 103 -6.03 -11.30 0.08
N LYS A 104 -5.15 -10.48 -0.47
CA LYS A 104 -3.94 -10.86 -1.22
C LYS A 104 -2.68 -10.68 -0.37
N GLY A 105 -2.83 -10.32 0.91
CA GLY A 105 -1.74 -10.14 1.85
C GLY A 105 -1.14 -8.74 1.90
N TRP A 106 -1.71 -7.77 1.19
CA TRP A 106 -1.22 -6.39 1.14
C TRP A 106 -2.09 -5.42 1.94
N GLU A 107 -1.52 -4.29 2.30
CA GLU A 107 -2.26 -3.23 2.99
C GLU A 107 -3.43 -2.72 2.14
N VAL A 108 -4.61 -2.62 2.77
CA VAL A 108 -5.82 -2.10 2.11
C VAL A 108 -5.84 -0.58 2.18
N THR A 109 -6.21 0.06 1.07
CA THR A 109 -6.36 1.51 0.95
C THR A 109 -7.59 1.87 0.10
N ASP A 110 -7.92 3.15 0.04
CA ASP A 110 -8.97 3.72 -0.80
C ASP A 110 -10.32 3.04 -0.58
N GLY A 111 -10.69 2.92 0.69
CA GLY A 111 -11.96 2.33 1.12
C GLY A 111 -12.62 3.09 2.27
N LYS A 112 -13.94 3.24 2.19
CA LYS A 112 -14.77 3.73 3.29
C LYS A 112 -15.39 2.55 4.02
N PHE A 113 -15.20 2.48 5.32
CA PHE A 113 -15.78 1.48 6.20
C PHE A 113 -16.84 2.14 7.07
N THR A 114 -18.09 1.74 6.91
CA THR A 114 -19.21 2.26 7.67
C THR A 114 -19.72 1.19 8.63
N LEU A 115 -19.74 1.49 9.93
CA LEU A 115 -20.38 0.64 10.94
C LEU A 115 -21.89 0.83 10.81
N ILE A 116 -22.58 -0.20 10.28
CA ILE A 116 -24.02 -0.18 9.98
C ILE A 116 -24.85 -1.03 10.94
N GLY A 117 -24.20 -1.84 11.78
CA GLY A 117 -24.85 -2.66 12.81
C GLY A 117 -23.86 -3.08 13.87
N GLY A 118 -24.35 -3.27 15.08
CA GLY A 118 -23.54 -3.76 16.18
C GLY A 118 -24.37 -4.04 17.40
N GLN A 119 -23.96 -5.03 18.20
CA GLN A 119 -24.61 -5.37 19.46
C GLN A 119 -23.59 -5.68 20.54
N SER A 120 -23.90 -5.27 21.74
CA SER A 120 -23.17 -5.62 22.96
C SER A 120 -24.13 -6.17 24.00
N HIS A 121 -23.65 -7.02 24.92
CA HIS A 121 -24.41 -7.54 26.04
C HIS A 121 -23.85 -6.96 27.33
N HIS A 122 -24.74 -6.43 28.19
CA HIS A 122 -24.34 -5.69 29.40
C HIS A 122 -23.50 -6.51 30.40
N VAL A 123 -23.62 -7.85 30.38
CA VAL A 123 -22.86 -8.75 31.28
C VAL A 123 -21.68 -9.41 30.56
N HIS A 124 -21.87 -9.82 29.31
CA HIS A 124 -20.91 -10.70 28.62
C HIS A 124 -19.93 -9.97 27.69
N THR A 125 -20.19 -8.70 27.34
CA THR A 125 -19.27 -7.94 26.49
C THR A 125 -18.06 -7.45 27.27
N HIS A 126 -16.86 -7.81 26.80
CA HIS A 126 -15.60 -7.25 27.24
C HIS A 126 -15.05 -6.25 26.21
N PRO A 127 -14.26 -5.24 26.62
CA PRO A 127 -13.71 -4.25 25.70
C PRO A 127 -12.94 -4.86 24.52
N LEU A 128 -12.23 -5.97 24.74
CA LEU A 128 -11.43 -6.64 23.70
C LEU A 128 -12.28 -7.40 22.68
N ASP A 129 -13.54 -7.73 22.96
CA ASP A 129 -14.38 -8.50 22.05
C ASP A 129 -14.55 -7.80 20.68
N PHE A 130 -14.69 -6.47 20.71
CA PHE A 130 -14.78 -5.67 19.48
C PHE A 130 -13.46 -5.59 18.72
N PHE A 131 -12.31 -5.68 19.41
CA PHE A 131 -11.00 -5.77 18.75
C PHE A 131 -10.78 -7.12 18.07
N VAL A 132 -11.44 -8.18 18.53
CA VAL A 132 -11.43 -9.51 17.91
C VAL A 132 -12.46 -9.59 16.77
N ALA A 133 -13.68 -9.13 16.99
CA ALA A 133 -14.77 -9.21 16.00
C ALA A 133 -14.52 -8.31 14.76
N THR A 134 -14.00 -7.10 14.97
CA THR A 134 -13.83 -6.14 13.87
C THR A 134 -12.93 -6.62 12.74
N PRO A 135 -11.73 -7.17 12.98
CA PRO A 135 -10.87 -7.69 11.90
C PRO A 135 -11.58 -8.78 11.08
N VAL A 136 -12.37 -9.64 11.72
CA VAL A 136 -13.11 -10.70 11.01
C VAL A 136 -14.22 -10.10 10.14
N ALA A 137 -15.00 -9.15 10.68
CA ALA A 137 -16.01 -8.44 9.91
C ALA A 137 -15.41 -7.70 8.71
N VAL A 138 -14.26 -7.04 8.89
CA VAL A 138 -13.50 -6.40 7.80
C VAL A 138 -13.11 -7.41 6.73
N GLN A 139 -12.53 -8.55 7.11
CA GLN A 139 -12.11 -9.58 6.15
C GLN A 139 -13.31 -10.14 5.38
N ARG A 140 -14.44 -10.38 6.04
CA ARG A 140 -15.69 -10.82 5.36
C ARG A 140 -16.21 -9.76 4.39
N ALA A 141 -16.19 -8.47 4.79
CA ALA A 141 -16.55 -7.39 3.88
C ALA A 141 -15.65 -7.34 2.64
N LEU A 142 -14.32 -7.49 2.81
CA LEU A 142 -13.36 -7.54 1.71
C LEU A 142 -13.51 -8.81 0.84
N VAL A 143 -13.90 -9.95 1.42
CA VAL A 143 -14.25 -11.16 0.66
C VAL A 143 -15.43 -10.88 -0.26
N ASN A 144 -16.50 -10.31 0.28
CA ASN A 144 -17.73 -10.06 -0.45
C ASN A 144 -17.57 -8.93 -1.48
N SER A 145 -16.73 -7.93 -1.19
CA SER A 145 -16.38 -6.84 -2.10
C SER A 145 -15.48 -7.30 -3.26
N GLY A 146 -14.63 -8.31 -3.02
CA GLY A 146 -13.43 -8.51 -3.83
C GLY A 146 -12.41 -7.40 -3.63
N THR A 147 -11.13 -7.68 -3.97
CA THR A 147 -10.07 -6.66 -3.94
C THR A 147 -9.24 -6.67 -5.21
N ALA A 148 -8.85 -5.48 -5.68
CA ALA A 148 -7.85 -5.29 -6.72
C ALA A 148 -6.49 -5.01 -6.11
N LEU A 149 -5.43 -5.49 -6.76
CA LEU A 149 -4.05 -5.17 -6.41
C LEU A 149 -3.67 -3.82 -7.03
N LEU A 150 -3.04 -2.97 -6.25
CA LEU A 150 -2.50 -1.70 -6.68
C LEU A 150 -0.99 -1.78 -6.74
N GLU A 151 -0.43 -1.41 -7.89
CA GLU A 151 0.99 -1.34 -8.16
C GLU A 151 1.49 0.09 -7.90
N PRO A 152 2.66 0.27 -7.24
CA PRO A 152 3.23 1.60 -7.04
C PRO A 152 3.85 2.13 -8.33
N TYR A 153 3.73 3.44 -8.55
CA TYR A 153 4.30 4.17 -9.68
C TYR A 153 5.28 5.23 -9.24
N THR A 154 6.29 5.46 -10.08
CA THR A 154 7.22 6.58 -9.97
C THR A 154 7.19 7.42 -11.24
N ARG A 155 7.22 8.74 -11.07
CA ARG A 155 7.55 9.68 -12.14
C ARG A 155 9.05 9.80 -12.23
N VAL A 156 9.59 9.69 -13.45
CA VAL A 156 11.01 9.78 -13.71
C VAL A 156 11.28 10.89 -14.72
N THR A 157 12.37 11.63 -14.50
CA THR A 157 12.92 12.57 -15.46
C THR A 157 14.26 12.03 -15.94
N LEU A 158 14.36 11.79 -17.25
CA LEU A 158 15.52 11.23 -17.93
C LEU A 158 16.15 12.27 -18.84
N SER A 159 17.46 12.51 -18.72
CA SER A 159 18.18 13.38 -19.65
C SER A 159 19.48 12.71 -20.09
N ALA A 160 19.71 12.63 -21.40
CA ALA A 160 20.90 12.04 -21.98
C ALA A 160 21.12 12.56 -23.41
N GLN A 161 22.15 12.06 -24.09
CA GLN A 161 22.43 12.39 -25.48
C GLN A 161 21.31 11.90 -26.40
N GLU A 162 20.97 12.70 -27.41
CA GLU A 162 19.87 12.48 -28.35
C GLU A 162 19.93 11.10 -29.04
N GLU A 163 21.13 10.61 -29.33
CA GLU A 163 21.38 9.30 -29.94
C GLU A 163 20.79 8.12 -29.14
N LEU A 164 20.67 8.28 -27.83
CA LEU A 164 20.14 7.26 -26.93
C LEU A 164 18.59 7.28 -26.80
N LEU A 165 17.93 8.30 -27.35
CA LEU A 165 16.49 8.51 -27.19
C LEU A 165 15.68 7.28 -27.63
N GLY A 166 15.99 6.73 -28.81
CA GLY A 166 15.25 5.57 -29.33
C GLY A 166 15.35 4.35 -28.43
N LYS A 167 16.55 4.12 -27.85
CA LYS A 167 16.76 3.03 -26.90
C LYS A 167 15.99 3.25 -25.59
N VAL A 168 16.05 4.48 -25.06
CA VAL A 168 15.33 4.85 -23.83
C VAL A 168 13.82 4.65 -24.02
N ILE A 169 13.25 5.11 -25.15
CA ILE A 169 11.83 4.89 -25.46
C ILE A 169 11.50 3.39 -25.51
N GLY A 170 12.35 2.59 -26.16
CA GLY A 170 12.17 1.13 -26.21
C GLY A 170 12.17 0.49 -24.82
N ASP A 171 13.10 0.92 -23.95
CA ASP A 171 13.15 0.46 -22.56
C ASP A 171 11.89 0.85 -21.78
N LEU A 172 11.42 2.11 -21.91
CA LEU A 172 10.21 2.59 -21.25
C LEU A 172 8.96 1.78 -21.68
N VAL A 173 8.82 1.49 -22.96
CA VAL A 173 7.72 0.65 -23.48
C VAL A 173 7.80 -0.76 -22.88
N THR A 174 8.99 -1.35 -22.85
CA THR A 174 9.19 -2.69 -22.27
C THR A 174 8.81 -2.73 -20.78
N MET A 175 9.08 -1.63 -20.05
CA MET A 175 8.73 -1.48 -18.65
C MET A 175 7.26 -1.09 -18.41
N ARG A 176 6.42 -1.03 -19.45
CA ARG A 176 5.01 -0.60 -19.37
C ARG A 176 4.85 0.85 -18.93
N GLY A 177 5.85 1.69 -19.20
CA GLY A 177 5.84 3.10 -18.86
C GLY A 177 4.99 3.93 -19.81
N ALA A 178 4.32 4.95 -19.26
CA ALA A 178 3.76 6.05 -20.03
C ALA A 178 4.78 7.21 -20.03
N PHE A 179 4.93 7.91 -21.16
CA PHE A 179 5.90 8.99 -21.26
C PHE A 179 5.37 10.14 -22.14
N ASP A 180 5.87 11.33 -21.86
CA ASP A 180 5.53 12.54 -22.57
C ASP A 180 6.39 12.71 -23.85
N THR A 181 6.10 13.75 -24.63
CA THR A 181 6.92 14.11 -25.78
C THR A 181 8.31 14.56 -25.33
N PRO A 182 9.41 13.96 -25.83
CA PRO A 182 10.74 14.35 -25.43
C PRO A 182 11.08 15.78 -25.88
N ILE A 183 11.77 16.52 -25.01
CA ILE A 183 12.28 17.86 -25.31
C ILE A 183 13.72 17.73 -25.78
N LEU A 184 13.99 18.14 -27.01
CA LEU A 184 15.33 18.11 -27.59
C LEU A 184 16.00 19.49 -27.47
N ARG A 185 17.20 19.55 -26.91
CA ARG A 185 18.02 20.77 -26.81
C ARG A 185 19.52 20.45 -26.93
N LYS A 186 20.20 21.11 -27.85
CA LYS A 186 21.68 21.05 -28.03
C LYS A 186 22.24 19.63 -28.08
N GLY A 187 21.57 18.72 -28.81
CA GLY A 187 22.01 17.33 -28.94
C GLY A 187 21.77 16.44 -27.73
N ALA A 188 20.94 16.90 -26.80
CA ALA A 188 20.46 16.12 -25.67
C ALA A 188 18.93 16.13 -25.61
N PHE A 189 18.35 15.11 -24.99
CA PHE A 189 16.93 15.04 -24.70
C PHE A 189 16.65 15.14 -23.20
N THR A 190 15.46 15.60 -22.87
CA THR A 190 14.83 15.45 -21.56
C THR A 190 13.46 14.84 -21.76
N LEU A 191 13.16 13.77 -21.03
CA LEU A 191 11.94 12.98 -21.13
C LEU A 191 11.37 12.73 -19.75
N GLU A 192 10.09 13.01 -19.55
CA GLU A 192 9.34 12.64 -18.37
C GLU A 192 8.52 11.37 -18.66
N ALA A 193 8.50 10.46 -17.69
CA ALA A 193 7.75 9.22 -17.80
C ALA A 193 7.20 8.78 -16.44
N GLU A 194 6.12 8.01 -16.46
CA GLU A 194 5.56 7.32 -15.29
C GLU A 194 5.79 5.82 -15.45
N LEU A 195 6.47 5.23 -14.49
CA LEU A 195 6.90 3.84 -14.52
C LEU A 195 6.34 3.04 -13.35
N PRO A 196 5.82 1.82 -13.60
CA PRO A 196 5.58 0.87 -12.54
C PRO A 196 6.89 0.52 -11.84
N VAL A 197 6.92 0.61 -10.52
CA VAL A 197 8.12 0.27 -9.73
C VAL A 197 8.54 -1.19 -9.97
N ALA A 198 7.58 -2.10 -10.16
CA ALA A 198 7.84 -3.52 -10.35
C ALA A 198 8.70 -3.83 -11.59
N THR A 199 8.60 -3.04 -12.64
CA THR A 199 9.33 -3.25 -13.89
C THR A 199 10.56 -2.36 -14.05
N SER A 200 10.70 -1.33 -13.21
CA SER A 200 11.73 -0.29 -13.34
C SER A 200 12.77 -0.27 -12.21
N LEU A 201 12.73 -1.24 -11.29
CA LEU A 201 13.59 -1.27 -10.09
C LEU A 201 15.10 -1.16 -10.40
N ASP A 202 15.57 -1.86 -11.42
CA ASP A 202 16.99 -1.89 -11.80
C ASP A 202 17.32 -0.89 -12.91
N TYR A 203 16.33 -0.16 -13.44
CA TYR A 203 16.53 0.74 -14.56
C TYR A 203 17.48 1.92 -14.28
N PRO A 204 17.53 2.52 -13.09
CA PRO A 204 18.52 3.55 -12.77
C PRO A 204 19.97 3.10 -13.00
N ILE A 205 20.27 1.83 -12.69
CA ILE A 205 21.60 1.24 -12.89
C ILE A 205 21.86 1.03 -14.39
N ALA A 206 20.88 0.46 -15.10
CA ALA A 206 20.97 0.24 -16.54
C ALA A 206 21.13 1.56 -17.31
N PHE A 207 20.36 2.59 -16.96
CA PHE A 207 20.42 3.92 -17.55
C PHE A 207 21.78 4.59 -17.30
N ARG A 208 22.29 4.51 -16.09
CA ARG A 208 23.63 5.04 -15.76
C ARG A 208 24.72 4.35 -16.56
N SER A 209 24.67 3.03 -16.70
CA SER A 209 25.63 2.26 -17.51
C SER A 209 25.53 2.66 -18.99
N MET A 210 24.32 2.72 -19.55
CA MET A 210 24.06 3.07 -20.95
C MET A 210 24.55 4.47 -21.29
N THR A 211 24.44 5.42 -20.38
CA THR A 211 24.87 6.81 -20.55
C THR A 211 26.34 7.04 -20.15
N SER A 212 27.10 5.99 -19.80
CA SER A 212 28.45 6.07 -19.25
C SER A 212 28.54 7.06 -18.07
N GLY A 213 27.52 7.12 -17.24
CA GLY A 213 27.41 8.00 -16.08
C GLY A 213 27.11 9.48 -16.39
N LYS A 214 26.96 9.86 -17.66
CA LYS A 214 26.67 11.26 -18.07
C LYS A 214 25.19 11.62 -18.08
N GLY A 215 24.29 10.63 -18.07
CA GLY A 215 22.85 10.85 -18.01
C GLY A 215 22.38 11.27 -16.63
N VAL A 216 21.28 11.99 -16.59
CA VAL A 216 20.57 12.37 -15.37
C VAL A 216 19.32 11.52 -15.24
N TYR A 217 19.18 10.86 -14.11
CA TYR A 217 17.99 10.11 -13.71
C TYR A 217 17.48 10.66 -12.40
N ALA A 218 16.29 11.24 -12.39
CA ALA A 218 15.60 11.67 -11.18
C ALA A 218 14.27 10.90 -11.08
N SER A 219 13.85 10.54 -9.89
CA SER A 219 12.59 9.83 -9.67
C SER A 219 11.86 10.30 -8.44
N GLU A 220 10.54 10.33 -8.52
CA GLU A 220 9.63 10.69 -7.45
C GLU A 220 8.50 9.65 -7.38
N PHE A 221 8.14 9.22 -6.16
CA PHE A 221 6.99 8.34 -5.98
C PHE A 221 5.69 9.13 -6.12
N ILE A 222 4.78 8.68 -6.99
CA ILE A 222 3.53 9.38 -7.31
C ILE A 222 2.26 8.66 -6.83
N GLY A 223 2.37 7.46 -6.29
CA GLY A 223 1.22 6.74 -5.73
C GLY A 223 1.04 5.32 -6.27
N TYR A 224 -0.22 4.84 -6.20
CA TYR A 224 -0.65 3.49 -6.57
C TYR A 224 -1.74 3.54 -7.63
#